data_29d7a1691f261676eccebf2c34575478
#
_entry.id   29d7a1691f261676eccebf2c34575478
#
_cell.length_a   1.000
_cell.length_b   1.000
_cell.length_c   1.000
_cell.angle_alpha   90.00
_cell.angle_beta   90.00
_cell.angle_gamma   90.00
#
_symmetry.space_group_name_H-M   'P 1'
#
loop_
_entity.id
_entity.type
_entity.pdbx_description
1 polymer ?
#
loop_
_entity_poly.entity_id
_entity_poly.type
_entity_poly.pdbx_seq_one_letter_code
_entity_poly.pdbx_strand_id
1 'polypeptide(L)'
;MDGEKVKLRLENISQSFITNNRVFDAAVDVSLDVKDNEFLVILGPGRCGKTVLLNMIAGIEKPVDGRILLDGEEINGSDERIGMVFQKRALMPWKTVMENVEFGLKLKGVPKDERRAVAQKYIDLVGLQGFEKSYPDALSGGMKQRVSIARAYTNNPEILLMDEPFGALDAQTRYAMEEEVQRIWQTEKRTVIFVTNNIEEAVYLADRIVLLTNCPAKVKAVYDVNLPRPRDTVDPEFLRLRKEISENTDLAL
;
A
#
# COMPACT_ATOMS: atom_id res chain seq x y z
N MET A 1 30.36 -0.56 -1.18
CA MET A 1 28.99 -1.07 -1.41
C MET A 1 28.20 -0.68 -0.18
N ASP A 2 27.55 0.47 -0.19
CA ASP A 2 26.64 0.84 0.89
C ASP A 2 25.48 -0.15 0.83
N GLY A 3 25.38 -1.00 1.86
CA GLY A 3 24.27 -1.94 1.97
C GLY A 3 22.98 -1.16 2.02
N GLU A 4 22.05 -1.43 1.11
CA GLU A 4 20.73 -0.80 1.11
C GLU A 4 20.10 -0.95 2.49
N LYS A 5 19.75 0.19 3.12
CA LYS A 5 19.22 0.23 4.48
C LYS A 5 17.86 -0.48 4.51
N VAL A 6 17.73 -1.51 5.36
CA VAL A 6 16.44 -2.15 5.64
C VAL A 6 15.60 -1.19 6.48
N LYS A 7 14.43 -0.82 5.97
CA LYS A 7 13.47 0.07 6.62
C LYS A 7 12.51 -0.69 7.52
N LEU A 8 11.95 -1.78 7.00
CA LEU A 8 11.04 -2.64 7.72
C LEU A 8 11.49 -4.09 7.58
N ARG A 9 11.44 -4.85 8.68
CA ARG A 9 11.73 -6.28 8.68
C ARG A 9 10.63 -7.06 9.36
N LEU A 10 10.15 -8.09 8.69
CA LEU A 10 9.28 -9.10 9.25
C LEU A 10 10.12 -10.34 9.54
N GLU A 11 10.04 -10.87 10.76
CA GLU A 11 10.76 -12.06 11.18
C GLU A 11 9.78 -13.15 11.64
N ASN A 12 9.65 -14.21 10.85
CA ASN A 12 8.85 -15.41 11.13
C ASN A 12 7.38 -15.12 11.51
N ILE A 13 6.78 -14.13 10.84
CA ILE A 13 5.41 -13.68 11.14
C ILE A 13 4.41 -14.77 10.83
N SER A 14 3.61 -15.12 11.85
CA SER A 14 2.49 -16.06 11.72
C SER A 14 1.22 -15.47 12.33
N GLN A 15 0.07 -15.79 11.71
CA GLN A 15 -1.25 -15.36 12.18
C GLN A 15 -2.30 -16.42 11.93
N SER A 16 -3.07 -16.73 12.98
CA SER A 16 -4.16 -17.69 12.95
C SER A 16 -5.41 -17.10 13.57
N PHE A 17 -6.57 -17.50 13.06
CA PHE A 17 -7.88 -17.10 13.59
C PHE A 17 -8.69 -18.32 13.97
N ILE A 18 -9.52 -18.19 15.00
CA ILE A 18 -10.48 -19.23 15.39
C ILE A 18 -11.85 -18.83 14.84
N THR A 19 -12.37 -19.64 13.92
CA THR A 19 -13.70 -19.43 13.32
C THR A 19 -14.48 -20.74 13.41
N ASN A 20 -15.68 -20.71 13.99
CA ASN A 20 -16.52 -21.90 14.16
C ASN A 20 -15.78 -23.11 14.80
N ASN A 21 -15.02 -22.87 15.86
CA ASN A 21 -14.20 -23.87 16.57
C ASN A 21 -13.12 -24.54 15.68
N ARG A 22 -12.72 -23.93 14.57
CA ARG A 22 -11.60 -24.37 13.74
C ARG A 22 -10.53 -23.30 13.69
N VAL A 23 -9.28 -23.73 13.78
CA VAL A 23 -8.12 -22.86 13.55
C VAL A 23 -7.95 -22.67 12.05
N PHE A 24 -7.79 -21.43 11.64
CA PHE A 24 -7.52 -21.03 10.27
C PHE A 24 -6.23 -20.22 10.24
N ASP A 25 -5.21 -20.76 9.61
CA ASP A 25 -3.92 -20.07 9.44
C ASP A 25 -4.01 -19.11 8.27
N ALA A 26 -3.87 -17.82 8.54
CA ALA A 26 -3.90 -16.78 7.51
C ALA A 26 -2.51 -16.49 6.94
N ALA A 27 -1.47 -16.56 7.78
CA ALA A 27 -0.06 -16.41 7.40
C ALA A 27 0.80 -17.35 8.23
N VAL A 28 1.84 -17.94 7.64
CA VAL A 28 2.73 -18.89 8.32
C VAL A 28 4.17 -18.60 7.92
N ASP A 29 5.00 -18.27 8.91
CA ASP A 29 6.45 -18.11 8.78
C ASP A 29 6.85 -17.12 7.64
N VAL A 30 6.20 -15.95 7.62
CA VAL A 30 6.50 -14.92 6.63
C VAL A 30 7.67 -14.09 7.12
N SER A 31 8.80 -14.16 6.42
CA SER A 31 9.97 -13.32 6.66
C SER A 31 10.27 -12.48 5.43
N LEU A 32 10.47 -11.17 5.63
CA LEU A 32 10.62 -10.21 4.55
C LEU A 32 11.35 -8.95 5.03
N ASP A 33 12.37 -8.52 4.28
CA ASP A 33 12.99 -7.21 4.42
C ASP A 33 12.43 -6.24 3.38
N VAL A 34 12.10 -5.02 3.80
CA VAL A 34 11.70 -3.90 2.94
C VAL A 34 12.78 -2.83 3.02
N LYS A 35 13.32 -2.41 1.87
CA LYS A 35 14.39 -1.41 1.79
C LYS A 35 13.84 0.01 1.96
N ASP A 36 14.69 0.93 2.38
CA ASP A 36 14.31 2.34 2.46
C ASP A 36 14.02 2.91 1.06
N ASN A 37 12.92 3.66 0.93
CA ASN A 37 12.42 4.23 -0.33
C ASN A 37 12.07 3.20 -1.43
N GLU A 38 11.92 1.93 -1.09
CA GLU A 38 11.48 0.88 -2.01
C GLU A 38 9.98 0.97 -2.30
N PHE A 39 9.58 0.71 -3.53
CA PHE A 39 8.20 0.36 -3.88
C PHE A 39 8.07 -1.17 -3.93
N LEU A 40 7.72 -1.77 -2.81
CA LEU A 40 7.50 -3.20 -2.69
C LEU A 40 6.05 -3.54 -3.03
N VAL A 41 5.84 -4.53 -3.89
CA VAL A 41 4.51 -5.09 -4.13
C VAL A 41 4.40 -6.50 -3.55
N ILE A 42 3.39 -6.72 -2.72
CA ILE A 42 2.98 -8.04 -2.24
C ILE A 42 1.85 -8.52 -3.14
N LEU A 43 2.16 -9.48 -3.98
CA LEU A 43 1.23 -10.08 -4.95
C LEU A 43 0.74 -11.44 -4.44
N GLY A 44 -0.52 -11.73 -4.63
CA GLY A 44 -1.04 -13.07 -4.31
C GLY A 44 -2.53 -13.21 -4.57
N PRO A 45 -3.08 -14.43 -4.52
CA PRO A 45 -4.49 -14.69 -4.75
C PRO A 45 -5.42 -13.94 -3.80
N GLY A 46 -6.66 -13.77 -4.21
CA GLY A 46 -7.69 -13.25 -3.33
C GLY A 46 -7.82 -14.10 -2.06
N ARG A 47 -7.98 -13.45 -0.90
CA ARG A 47 -8.16 -14.10 0.41
C ARG A 47 -6.95 -14.97 0.88
N CYS A 48 -5.76 -14.79 0.31
CA CYS A 48 -4.58 -15.55 0.74
C CYS A 48 -3.93 -15.05 2.04
N GLY A 49 -4.38 -13.92 2.60
CA GLY A 49 -3.81 -13.34 3.84
C GLY A 49 -3.07 -12.01 3.67
N LYS A 50 -3.05 -11.40 2.47
CA LYS A 50 -2.36 -10.12 2.19
C LYS A 50 -2.79 -8.97 3.11
N THR A 51 -4.11 -8.76 3.23
CA THR A 51 -4.68 -7.74 4.13
C THR A 51 -4.32 -8.00 5.60
N VAL A 52 -4.30 -9.27 6.02
CA VAL A 52 -3.88 -9.67 7.37
C VAL A 52 -2.43 -9.29 7.61
N LEU A 53 -1.55 -9.59 6.65
CA LEU A 53 -0.13 -9.21 6.73
C LEU A 53 0.02 -7.69 6.81
N LEU A 54 -0.73 -6.96 5.99
CA LEU A 54 -0.70 -5.49 5.99
C LEU A 54 -1.21 -4.91 7.32
N ASN A 55 -2.28 -5.49 7.90
CA ASN A 55 -2.81 -5.08 9.20
C ASN A 55 -1.81 -5.32 10.33
N MET A 56 -1.03 -6.40 10.28
CA MET A 56 0.03 -6.64 11.25
C MET A 56 1.16 -5.60 11.12
N ILE A 57 1.55 -5.25 9.90
CA ILE A 57 2.54 -4.18 9.65
C ILE A 57 2.01 -2.83 10.14
N ALA A 58 0.72 -2.54 9.95
CA ALA A 58 0.08 -1.31 10.43
C ALA A 58 -0.10 -1.27 11.95
N GLY A 59 0.18 -2.37 12.66
CA GLY A 59 -0.06 -2.50 14.10
C GLY A 59 -1.53 -2.53 14.50
N ILE A 60 -2.44 -2.80 13.55
CA ILE A 60 -3.88 -2.99 13.79
C ILE A 60 -4.14 -4.37 14.38
N GLU A 61 -3.40 -5.37 13.90
CA GLU A 61 -3.43 -6.74 14.40
C GLU A 61 -2.05 -7.11 14.94
N LYS A 62 -2.00 -7.86 16.04
CA LYS A 62 -0.74 -8.38 16.57
C LYS A 62 -0.50 -9.79 16.01
N PRO A 63 0.68 -10.10 15.47
CA PRO A 63 1.01 -11.46 15.06
C PRO A 63 0.94 -12.43 16.26
N VAL A 64 0.56 -13.69 15.99
CA VAL A 64 0.58 -14.77 17.00
C VAL A 64 2.01 -15.20 17.28
N ASP A 65 2.86 -15.17 16.27
CA ASP A 65 4.28 -15.48 16.37
C ASP A 65 5.11 -14.58 15.44
N GLY A 66 6.40 -14.41 15.78
CA GLY A 66 7.31 -13.52 15.06
C GLY A 66 7.25 -12.08 15.56
N ARG A 67 8.02 -11.21 14.90
CA ARG A 67 8.12 -9.78 15.24
C ARG A 67 8.31 -8.91 14.00
N ILE A 68 7.92 -7.64 14.12
CA ILE A 68 8.06 -6.63 13.08
C ILE A 68 8.95 -5.53 13.61
N LEU A 69 10.01 -5.21 12.86
CA LEU A 69 10.98 -4.18 13.22
C LEU A 69 10.91 -3.04 12.19
N LEU A 70 10.85 -1.81 12.68
CA LEU A 70 10.96 -0.58 11.90
C LEU A 70 12.26 0.13 12.30
N ASP A 71 13.16 0.35 11.34
CA ASP A 71 14.52 0.86 11.59
C ASP A 71 15.29 0.07 12.68
N GLY A 72 15.03 -1.24 12.79
CA GLY A 72 15.64 -2.13 13.77
C GLY A 72 14.95 -2.15 15.15
N GLU A 73 13.95 -1.33 15.39
CA GLU A 73 13.15 -1.29 16.62
C GLU A 73 11.85 -2.07 16.45
N GLU A 74 11.53 -2.94 17.40
CA GLU A 74 10.28 -3.71 17.38
C GLU A 74 9.06 -2.80 17.58
N ILE A 75 8.08 -2.90 16.69
CA ILE A 75 6.80 -2.21 16.80
C ILE A 75 5.73 -3.13 17.40
N ASN A 76 5.03 -2.66 18.42
CA ASN A 76 4.02 -3.42 19.18
C ASN A 76 2.64 -2.77 19.13
N GLY A 77 2.25 -2.20 17.99
CA GLY A 77 0.99 -1.51 17.79
C GLY A 77 1.10 -0.47 16.67
N SER A 78 0.10 0.39 16.58
CA SER A 78 0.10 1.44 15.55
C SER A 78 1.24 2.43 15.77
N ASP A 79 1.98 2.73 14.71
CA ASP A 79 3.10 3.66 14.69
C ASP A 79 2.79 4.84 13.75
N GLU A 80 3.05 6.07 14.18
CA GLU A 80 2.75 7.26 13.38
C GLU A 80 3.62 7.39 12.12
N ARG A 81 4.75 6.67 12.06
CA ARG A 81 5.62 6.58 10.87
C ARG A 81 5.00 5.75 9.75
N ILE A 82 3.90 5.03 10.04
CA ILE A 82 3.19 4.17 9.08
C ILE A 82 1.85 4.78 8.72
N GLY A 83 1.67 5.13 7.45
CA GLY A 83 0.39 5.56 6.89
C GLY A 83 -0.31 4.41 6.16
N MET A 84 -1.65 4.43 6.10
CA MET A 84 -2.42 3.38 5.42
C MET A 84 -3.50 3.94 4.50
N VAL A 85 -3.55 3.40 3.28
CA VAL A 85 -4.62 3.57 2.31
C VAL A 85 -5.41 2.27 2.26
N PHE A 86 -6.64 2.29 2.77
CA PHE A 86 -7.51 1.12 2.87
C PHE A 86 -8.17 0.78 1.53
N GLN A 87 -8.47 -0.48 1.30
CA GLN A 87 -9.24 -0.99 0.15
C GLN A 87 -10.61 -0.29 0.03
N LYS A 88 -11.36 -0.22 1.13
CA LYS A 88 -12.56 0.60 1.22
C LYS A 88 -12.12 2.02 1.60
N ARG A 89 -12.09 2.92 0.67
CA ARG A 89 -11.57 4.31 0.74
C ARG A 89 -11.72 5.04 2.08
N ALA A 90 -12.56 4.56 3.00
CA ALA A 90 -12.75 4.99 4.39
C ALA A 90 -12.80 6.53 4.57
N LEU A 91 -13.34 7.26 3.59
CA LEU A 91 -13.56 8.70 3.72
C LEU A 91 -14.74 8.96 4.67
N MET A 92 -14.59 9.99 5.47
CA MET A 92 -15.67 10.47 6.33
C MET A 92 -16.69 11.22 5.47
N PRO A 93 -17.92 10.68 5.25
CA PRO A 93 -18.87 11.22 4.29
C PRO A 93 -19.41 12.61 4.69
N TRP A 94 -19.36 12.95 5.98
CA TRP A 94 -19.77 14.23 6.54
C TRP A 94 -18.65 15.29 6.56
N LYS A 95 -17.48 14.99 5.99
CA LYS A 95 -16.35 15.91 5.88
C LYS A 95 -16.05 16.20 4.43
N THR A 96 -15.65 17.45 4.17
CA THR A 96 -15.15 17.84 2.85
C THR A 96 -13.83 17.17 2.50
N VAL A 97 -13.35 17.32 1.26
CA VAL A 97 -12.01 16.87 0.84
C VAL A 97 -10.93 17.45 1.76
N MET A 98 -10.92 18.77 1.96
CA MET A 98 -9.96 19.44 2.85
C MET A 98 -10.01 18.85 4.26
N GLU A 99 -11.21 18.68 4.82
CA GLU A 99 -11.39 18.17 6.19
C GLU A 99 -11.02 16.69 6.32
N ASN A 100 -11.17 15.89 5.26
CA ASN A 100 -10.69 14.51 5.22
C ASN A 100 -9.16 14.47 5.21
N VAL A 101 -8.52 15.30 4.37
CA VAL A 101 -7.07 15.32 4.19
C VAL A 101 -6.37 15.87 5.44
N GLU A 102 -6.88 16.98 6.03
CA GLU A 102 -6.28 17.58 7.24
C GLU A 102 -6.54 16.80 8.54
N PHE A 103 -7.36 15.74 8.50
CA PHE A 103 -7.92 15.11 9.70
C PHE A 103 -6.87 14.59 10.68
N GLY A 104 -5.84 13.90 10.19
CA GLY A 104 -4.76 13.38 11.01
C GLY A 104 -3.99 14.49 11.74
N LEU A 105 -3.64 15.56 11.04
CA LEU A 105 -2.98 16.72 11.63
C LEU A 105 -3.87 17.44 12.67
N LYS A 106 -5.18 17.44 12.43
CA LYS A 106 -6.14 17.98 13.42
C LYS A 106 -6.12 17.19 14.73
N LEU A 107 -6.04 15.85 14.65
CA LEU A 107 -5.93 14.98 15.83
C LEU A 107 -4.61 15.19 16.58
N LYS A 108 -3.53 15.51 15.87
CA LYS A 108 -2.22 15.87 16.44
C LYS A 108 -2.21 17.30 17.06
N GLY A 109 -3.31 18.03 17.00
CA GLY A 109 -3.40 19.40 17.56
C GLY A 109 -2.72 20.48 16.72
N VAL A 110 -2.33 20.20 15.47
CA VAL A 110 -1.70 21.18 14.58
C VAL A 110 -2.64 22.37 14.32
N PRO A 111 -2.16 23.62 14.42
CA PRO A 111 -2.97 24.82 14.17
C PRO A 111 -3.66 24.80 12.80
N LYS A 112 -4.86 25.41 12.70
CA LYS A 112 -5.73 25.30 11.52
C LYS A 112 -5.05 25.78 10.25
N ASP A 113 -4.34 26.89 10.30
CA ASP A 113 -3.73 27.48 9.10
C ASP A 113 -2.56 26.62 8.60
N GLU A 114 -1.75 26.12 9.52
CA GLU A 114 -0.64 25.21 9.22
C GLU A 114 -1.12 23.87 8.63
N ARG A 115 -2.06 23.19 9.29
CA ARG A 115 -2.57 21.90 8.78
C ARG A 115 -3.27 22.03 7.44
N ARG A 116 -3.95 23.17 7.17
CA ARG A 116 -4.58 23.45 5.88
C ARG A 116 -3.57 23.71 4.78
N ALA A 117 -2.48 24.41 5.09
CA ALA A 117 -1.39 24.60 4.13
C ALA A 117 -0.77 23.27 3.72
N VAL A 118 -0.51 22.39 4.70
CA VAL A 118 -0.01 21.02 4.43
C VAL A 118 -1.04 20.20 3.65
N ALA A 119 -2.31 20.21 4.04
CA ALA A 119 -3.36 19.49 3.34
C ALA A 119 -3.52 19.98 1.89
N GLN A 120 -3.44 21.31 1.65
CA GLN A 120 -3.51 21.87 0.30
C GLN A 120 -2.37 21.36 -0.58
N LYS A 121 -1.12 21.31 -0.08
CA LYS A 121 0.00 20.72 -0.82
C LYS A 121 -0.33 19.33 -1.37
N TYR A 122 -0.93 18.47 -0.56
CA TYR A 122 -1.25 17.10 -0.98
C TYR A 122 -2.52 17.01 -1.83
N ILE A 123 -3.50 17.90 -1.64
CA ILE A 123 -4.65 18.05 -2.55
C ILE A 123 -4.17 18.46 -3.95
N ASP A 124 -3.23 19.41 -4.02
CA ASP A 124 -2.63 19.84 -5.27
C ASP A 124 -1.81 18.73 -5.92
N LEU A 125 -1.02 18.00 -5.11
CA LEU A 125 -0.19 16.89 -5.57
C LEU A 125 -1.01 15.78 -6.24
N VAL A 126 -2.22 15.50 -5.73
CA VAL A 126 -3.12 14.48 -6.31
C VAL A 126 -4.11 15.05 -7.34
N GLY A 127 -3.94 16.30 -7.79
CA GLY A 127 -4.75 16.92 -8.84
C GLY A 127 -6.22 17.13 -8.45
N LEU A 128 -6.48 17.55 -7.21
CA LEU A 128 -7.84 17.81 -6.70
C LEU A 128 -8.08 19.30 -6.37
N GLN A 129 -7.33 20.21 -7.01
CA GLN A 129 -7.55 21.64 -6.90
C GLN A 129 -8.98 22.00 -7.32
N GLY A 130 -9.63 22.86 -6.54
CA GLY A 130 -11.02 23.28 -6.75
C GLY A 130 -12.07 22.36 -6.13
N PHE A 131 -11.68 21.18 -5.60
CA PHE A 131 -12.57 20.23 -4.93
C PHE A 131 -12.46 20.25 -3.40
N GLU A 132 -11.73 21.19 -2.80
CA GLU A 132 -11.44 21.26 -1.36
C GLU A 132 -12.70 21.27 -0.50
N LYS A 133 -13.77 21.92 -1.01
CA LYS A 133 -15.06 22.06 -0.32
C LYS A 133 -16.07 20.97 -0.69
N SER A 134 -15.74 20.09 -1.64
CA SER A 134 -16.63 19.02 -2.07
C SER A 134 -16.71 17.92 -1.02
N TYR A 135 -17.87 17.30 -0.89
CA TYR A 135 -18.09 16.11 -0.05
C TYR A 135 -17.84 14.84 -0.86
N PRO A 136 -17.55 13.69 -0.20
CA PRO A 136 -17.25 12.43 -0.89
C PRO A 136 -18.33 11.95 -1.86
N ASP A 137 -19.61 12.21 -1.62
CA ASP A 137 -20.73 11.82 -2.48
C ASP A 137 -20.69 12.51 -3.85
N ALA A 138 -20.14 13.74 -3.92
CA ALA A 138 -19.97 14.48 -5.16
C ALA A 138 -18.74 14.06 -5.98
N LEU A 139 -17.92 13.10 -5.51
CA LEU A 139 -16.68 12.69 -6.14
C LEU A 139 -16.81 11.36 -6.89
N SER A 140 -16.09 11.24 -8.02
CA SER A 140 -15.91 9.95 -8.71
C SER A 140 -15.11 8.95 -7.86
N GLY A 141 -15.10 7.67 -8.27
CA GLY A 141 -14.34 6.63 -7.60
C GLY A 141 -12.84 6.94 -7.52
N GLY A 142 -12.23 7.38 -8.62
CA GLY A 142 -10.83 7.76 -8.68
C GLY A 142 -10.52 9.00 -7.83
N MET A 143 -11.39 10.01 -7.83
CA MET A 143 -11.23 11.19 -6.97
C MET A 143 -11.27 10.81 -5.48
N LYS A 144 -12.17 9.94 -5.06
CA LYS A 144 -12.21 9.42 -3.68
C LYS A 144 -10.91 8.72 -3.31
N GLN A 145 -10.32 7.97 -4.24
CA GLN A 145 -9.05 7.29 -4.02
C GLN A 145 -7.91 8.31 -3.85
N ARG A 146 -7.86 9.33 -4.70
CA ARG A 146 -6.88 10.42 -4.58
C ARG A 146 -6.98 11.15 -3.24
N VAL A 147 -8.19 11.39 -2.72
CA VAL A 147 -8.39 11.96 -1.37
C VAL A 147 -7.82 11.03 -0.29
N SER A 148 -8.03 9.71 -0.41
CA SER A 148 -7.49 8.73 0.55
C SER A 148 -5.96 8.73 0.56
N ILE A 149 -5.34 8.82 -0.62
CA ILE A 149 -3.89 8.92 -0.78
C ILE A 149 -3.37 10.24 -0.16
N ALA A 150 -3.96 11.39 -0.51
CA ALA A 150 -3.59 12.69 0.04
C ALA A 150 -3.68 12.69 1.58
N ARG A 151 -4.75 12.13 2.15
CA ARG A 151 -4.92 12.01 3.60
C ARG A 151 -3.82 11.18 4.26
N ALA A 152 -3.40 10.10 3.63
CA ALA A 152 -2.33 9.26 4.16
C ALA A 152 -0.98 10.00 4.15
N TYR A 153 -0.64 10.68 3.05
CA TYR A 153 0.59 11.47 2.92
C TYR A 153 0.66 12.67 3.85
N THR A 154 -0.48 13.28 4.19
CA THR A 154 -0.55 14.50 5.03
C THR A 154 0.07 14.31 6.41
N ASN A 155 0.04 13.09 6.96
CA ASN A 155 0.67 12.77 8.24
C ASN A 155 2.20 12.59 8.17
N ASN A 156 2.79 12.77 6.99
CA ASN A 156 4.22 12.62 6.73
C ASN A 156 4.77 11.23 7.13
N PRO A 157 4.13 10.12 6.70
CA PRO A 157 4.59 8.78 7.06
C PRO A 157 5.92 8.46 6.37
N GLU A 158 6.72 7.59 6.98
CA GLU A 158 7.95 7.05 6.39
C GLU A 158 7.64 5.82 5.53
N ILE A 159 6.63 5.05 5.92
CA ILE A 159 6.10 3.90 5.18
C ILE A 159 4.64 4.15 4.84
N LEU A 160 4.26 3.89 3.60
CA LEU A 160 2.88 3.93 3.13
C LEU A 160 2.41 2.54 2.74
N LEU A 161 1.40 2.05 3.44
CA LEU A 161 0.72 0.79 3.16
C LEU A 161 -0.49 1.05 2.26
N MET A 162 -0.66 0.25 1.20
CA MET A 162 -1.78 0.34 0.27
C MET A 162 -2.43 -1.03 0.08
N ASP A 163 -3.67 -1.20 0.54
CA ASP A 163 -4.41 -2.46 0.45
C ASP A 163 -5.36 -2.45 -0.75
N GLU A 164 -4.99 -3.14 -1.84
CA GLU A 164 -5.76 -3.25 -3.11
C GLU A 164 -6.44 -1.93 -3.51
N PRO A 165 -5.71 -0.78 -3.57
CA PRO A 165 -6.33 0.54 -3.63
C PRO A 165 -7.11 0.78 -4.93
N PHE A 166 -6.85 0.00 -5.98
CA PHE A 166 -7.45 0.18 -7.30
C PHE A 166 -8.48 -0.90 -7.65
N GLY A 167 -8.69 -1.89 -6.79
CA GLY A 167 -9.57 -3.04 -7.06
C GLY A 167 -11.03 -2.70 -7.39
N ALA A 168 -11.52 -1.53 -6.98
CA ALA A 168 -12.89 -1.06 -7.24
C ALA A 168 -12.98 -0.01 -8.37
N LEU A 169 -11.91 0.19 -9.15
CA LEU A 169 -11.87 1.14 -10.27
C LEU A 169 -12.04 0.40 -11.61
N ASP A 170 -12.67 1.08 -12.57
CA ASP A 170 -12.65 0.64 -13.97
C ASP A 170 -11.22 0.69 -14.54
N ALA A 171 -10.98 -0.02 -15.64
CA ALA A 171 -9.64 -0.19 -16.21
C ALA A 171 -8.97 1.16 -16.55
N GLN A 172 -9.69 2.09 -17.20
CA GLN A 172 -9.12 3.37 -17.61
C GLN A 172 -8.72 4.23 -16.39
N THR A 173 -9.60 4.30 -15.38
CA THR A 173 -9.33 5.02 -14.13
C THR A 173 -8.18 4.37 -13.36
N ARG A 174 -8.06 3.04 -13.41
CA ARG A 174 -6.97 2.30 -12.77
C ARG A 174 -5.62 2.69 -13.35
N TYR A 175 -5.44 2.62 -14.68
CA TYR A 175 -4.19 3.02 -15.33
C TYR A 175 -3.78 4.46 -14.98
N ALA A 176 -4.73 5.40 -15.03
CA ALA A 176 -4.46 6.79 -14.63
C ALA A 176 -4.04 6.91 -13.16
N MET A 177 -4.55 6.04 -12.28
CA MET A 177 -4.17 6.03 -10.86
C MET A 177 -2.81 5.36 -10.62
N GLU A 178 -2.45 4.36 -11.38
CA GLU A 178 -1.12 3.73 -11.35
C GLU A 178 -0.04 4.74 -11.74
N GLU A 179 -0.24 5.46 -12.86
CA GLU A 179 0.66 6.55 -13.27
C GLU A 179 0.79 7.62 -12.20
N GLU A 180 -0.32 8.03 -11.62
CA GLU A 180 -0.37 9.08 -10.59
C GLU A 180 0.36 8.66 -9.31
N VAL A 181 0.13 7.43 -8.82
CA VAL A 181 0.82 6.89 -7.64
C VAL A 181 2.32 6.79 -7.90
N GLN A 182 2.73 6.33 -9.09
CA GLN A 182 4.14 6.27 -9.46
C GLN A 182 4.77 7.67 -9.47
N ARG A 183 4.09 8.68 -10.04
CA ARG A 183 4.53 10.07 -10.06
C ARG A 183 4.69 10.63 -8.64
N ILE A 184 3.70 10.41 -7.77
CA ILE A 184 3.74 10.84 -6.36
C ILE A 184 4.91 10.20 -5.64
N TRP A 185 5.08 8.89 -5.80
CA TRP A 185 6.18 8.15 -5.17
C TRP A 185 7.56 8.65 -5.62
N GLN A 186 7.75 8.92 -6.92
CA GLN A 186 8.99 9.49 -7.44
C GLN A 186 9.31 10.87 -6.86
N THR A 187 8.27 11.66 -6.54
CA THR A 187 8.40 13.01 -5.98
C THR A 187 8.68 12.99 -4.48
N GLU A 188 7.91 12.21 -3.73
CA GLU A 188 7.95 12.21 -2.26
C GLU A 188 8.97 11.21 -1.69
N LYS A 189 9.41 10.22 -2.48
CA LYS A 189 10.44 9.24 -2.09
C LYS A 189 10.13 8.58 -0.73
N ARG A 190 9.02 7.85 -0.63
CA ARG A 190 8.62 7.09 0.56
C ARG A 190 8.74 5.60 0.33
N THR A 191 9.00 4.84 1.38
CA THR A 191 8.84 3.38 1.32
C THR A 191 7.37 3.04 1.14
N VAL A 192 7.03 2.26 0.12
CA VAL A 192 5.66 1.84 -0.18
C VAL A 192 5.56 0.33 -0.12
N ILE A 193 4.56 -0.19 0.59
CA ILE A 193 4.14 -1.59 0.54
C ILE A 193 2.74 -1.62 -0.05
N PHE A 194 2.65 -2.12 -1.26
CA PHE A 194 1.43 -2.16 -2.06
C PHE A 194 0.94 -3.60 -2.19
N VAL A 195 -0.31 -3.85 -1.84
CA VAL A 195 -0.92 -5.17 -1.94
C VAL A 195 -1.87 -5.20 -3.12
N THR A 196 -1.76 -6.23 -3.96
CA THR A 196 -2.65 -6.45 -5.11
C THR A 196 -2.80 -7.93 -5.44
N ASN A 197 -3.83 -8.26 -6.21
CA ASN A 197 -3.99 -9.54 -6.91
C ASN A 197 -3.80 -9.40 -8.43
N ASN A 198 -3.42 -8.23 -8.92
CA ASN A 198 -3.21 -7.94 -10.34
C ASN A 198 -1.71 -7.96 -10.67
N ILE A 199 -1.29 -8.89 -11.54
CA ILE A 199 0.10 -9.06 -11.94
C ILE A 199 0.60 -7.82 -12.72
N GLU A 200 -0.23 -7.22 -13.56
CA GLU A 200 0.13 -6.07 -14.37
C GLU A 200 0.42 -4.84 -13.50
N GLU A 201 -0.44 -4.56 -12.49
CA GLU A 201 -0.18 -3.54 -11.48
C GLU A 201 1.15 -3.79 -10.76
N ALA A 202 1.41 -5.05 -10.37
CA ALA A 202 2.62 -5.42 -9.67
C ALA A 202 3.86 -5.13 -10.52
N VAL A 203 3.88 -5.58 -11.78
CA VAL A 203 5.02 -5.34 -12.68
C VAL A 203 5.14 -3.85 -13.01
N TYR A 204 4.03 -3.11 -13.14
CA TYR A 204 4.05 -1.69 -13.46
C TYR A 204 4.63 -0.82 -12.33
N LEU A 205 4.31 -1.11 -11.08
CA LEU A 205 4.63 -0.26 -9.93
C LEU A 205 5.92 -0.65 -9.20
N ALA A 206 6.20 -1.95 -9.04
CA ALA A 206 7.19 -2.42 -8.09
C ALA A 206 8.66 -2.15 -8.47
N ASP A 207 9.52 -1.96 -7.48
CA ASP A 207 10.95 -2.24 -7.59
C ASP A 207 11.21 -3.73 -7.34
N ARG A 208 10.40 -4.33 -6.46
CA ARG A 208 10.46 -5.75 -6.13
C ARG A 208 9.06 -6.28 -5.84
N ILE A 209 8.78 -7.51 -6.30
CA ILE A 209 7.51 -8.20 -6.11
C ILE A 209 7.75 -9.41 -5.21
N VAL A 210 6.97 -9.51 -4.13
CA VAL A 210 6.89 -10.69 -3.27
C VAL A 210 5.62 -11.44 -3.61
N LEU A 211 5.76 -12.60 -4.24
CA LEU A 211 4.65 -13.47 -4.57
C LEU A 211 4.33 -14.36 -3.38
N LEU A 212 3.08 -14.33 -2.94
CA LEU A 212 2.56 -15.21 -1.88
C LEU A 212 1.86 -16.45 -2.44
N THR A 213 1.87 -17.52 -1.66
CA THR A 213 1.07 -18.72 -1.91
C THR A 213 -0.43 -18.47 -1.72
N ASN A 214 -1.26 -19.44 -2.09
CA ASN A 214 -2.61 -19.53 -1.54
C ASN A 214 -2.58 -19.63 0.00
N CYS A 215 -3.75 -19.44 0.62
CA CYS A 215 -3.88 -19.51 2.08
C CYS A 215 -3.44 -20.86 2.66
N PRO A 216 -2.59 -20.87 3.69
CA PRO A 216 -1.99 -19.72 4.39
C PRO A 216 -0.92 -19.01 3.55
N ALA A 217 -0.84 -17.68 3.72
CA ALA A 217 0.18 -16.87 3.06
C ALA A 217 1.59 -17.30 3.49
N LYS A 218 2.43 -17.61 2.50
CA LYS A 218 3.88 -17.82 2.63
C LYS A 218 4.57 -17.12 1.47
N VAL A 219 5.81 -16.73 1.64
CA VAL A 219 6.60 -16.22 0.51
C VAL A 219 6.89 -17.37 -0.45
N LYS A 220 6.37 -17.29 -1.67
CA LYS A 220 6.56 -18.29 -2.74
C LYS A 220 7.77 -17.96 -3.61
N ALA A 221 7.90 -16.70 -3.99
CA ALA A 221 9.00 -16.20 -4.82
C ALA A 221 9.17 -14.70 -4.62
N VAL A 222 10.36 -14.20 -4.98
CA VAL A 222 10.67 -12.76 -5.01
C VAL A 222 11.25 -12.44 -6.38
N TYR A 223 10.77 -11.34 -6.98
CA TYR A 223 11.21 -10.85 -8.30
C TYR A 223 11.71 -9.42 -8.19
N ASP A 224 12.92 -9.16 -8.63
CA ASP A 224 13.41 -7.80 -8.83
C ASP A 224 12.92 -7.26 -10.18
N VAL A 225 12.36 -6.05 -10.19
CA VAL A 225 11.80 -5.43 -11.40
C VAL A 225 12.75 -4.35 -11.90
N ASN A 226 13.72 -4.75 -12.69
CA ASN A 226 14.77 -3.89 -13.23
C ASN A 226 14.35 -3.17 -14.54
N LEU A 227 13.07 -2.78 -14.64
CA LEU A 227 12.53 -2.06 -15.79
C LEU A 227 12.59 -0.55 -15.55
N PRO A 228 13.04 0.25 -16.54
CA PRO A 228 13.05 1.71 -16.40
C PRO A 228 11.64 2.28 -16.24
N ARG A 229 11.53 3.42 -15.57
CA ARG A 229 10.26 4.16 -15.43
C ARG A 229 10.28 5.43 -16.32
N PRO A 230 9.16 5.84 -16.95
CA PRO A 230 7.85 5.17 -16.95
C PRO A 230 7.89 3.85 -17.70
N ARG A 231 7.16 2.84 -17.23
CA ARG A 231 7.11 1.52 -17.83
C ARG A 231 6.07 1.46 -18.95
N ASP A 232 6.45 0.80 -20.05
CA ASP A 232 5.54 0.51 -21.14
C ASP A 232 5.01 -0.92 -20.97
N THR A 233 3.69 -1.07 -20.88
CA THR A 233 3.03 -2.37 -20.68
C THR A 233 3.11 -3.31 -21.89
N VAL A 234 3.50 -2.79 -23.06
CA VAL A 234 3.73 -3.58 -24.28
C VAL A 234 5.21 -3.87 -24.53
N ASP A 235 6.12 -3.39 -23.67
CA ASP A 235 7.54 -3.70 -23.76
C ASP A 235 7.78 -5.21 -23.63
N PRO A 236 8.64 -5.83 -24.48
CA PRO A 236 8.91 -7.26 -24.43
C PRO A 236 9.40 -7.78 -23.08
N GLU A 237 10.24 -7.02 -22.35
CA GLU A 237 10.73 -7.41 -21.02
C GLU A 237 9.63 -7.31 -19.96
N PHE A 238 8.74 -6.31 -20.06
CA PHE A 238 7.54 -6.23 -19.22
C PHE A 238 6.64 -7.45 -19.43
N LEU A 239 6.35 -7.79 -20.68
CA LEU A 239 5.52 -8.94 -21.03
C LEU A 239 6.16 -10.27 -20.61
N ARG A 240 7.49 -10.39 -20.72
CA ARG A 240 8.24 -11.56 -20.27
C ARG A 240 8.11 -11.76 -18.76
N LEU A 241 8.37 -10.70 -17.96
CA LEU A 241 8.26 -10.77 -16.51
C LEU A 241 6.83 -11.05 -16.06
N ARG A 242 5.82 -10.39 -16.67
CA ARG A 242 4.41 -10.65 -16.41
C ARG A 242 4.05 -12.12 -16.65
N LYS A 243 4.53 -12.69 -17.75
CA LYS A 243 4.31 -14.11 -18.09
C LYS A 243 4.96 -15.04 -17.06
N GLU A 244 6.23 -14.80 -16.71
CA GLU A 244 6.96 -15.59 -15.73
C GLU A 244 6.23 -15.63 -14.38
N ILE A 245 5.76 -14.47 -13.89
CA ILE A 245 4.97 -14.38 -12.66
C ILE A 245 3.64 -15.13 -12.81
N SER A 246 2.95 -14.96 -13.95
CA SER A 246 1.67 -15.63 -14.23
C SER A 246 1.78 -17.16 -14.21
N GLU A 247 2.87 -17.71 -14.73
CA GLU A 247 3.12 -19.15 -14.74
C GLU A 247 3.48 -19.70 -13.35
N ASN A 248 3.99 -18.84 -12.46
CA ASN A 248 4.36 -19.23 -11.09
C ASN A 248 3.27 -18.89 -10.06
N THR A 249 2.23 -18.16 -10.43
CA THR A 249 1.19 -17.78 -9.47
C THR A 249 0.10 -18.85 -9.34
N ASP A 250 -0.51 -18.91 -8.14
CA ASP A 250 -1.73 -19.69 -7.89
C ASP A 250 -3.00 -18.84 -8.16
N LEU A 251 -2.85 -17.68 -8.82
CA LEU A 251 -4.00 -16.89 -9.28
C LEU A 251 -4.78 -17.72 -10.30
N ALA A 252 -6.04 -17.98 -10.01
CA ALA A 252 -6.95 -18.51 -11.03
C ALA A 252 -7.10 -17.43 -12.12
N LEU A 253 -6.72 -17.78 -13.35
CA LEU A 253 -6.90 -16.96 -14.54
C LEU A 253 -8.40 -16.88 -14.90
#